data_d5291519d527e0b90fa7695fec3eeec7
#
_entry.id   d5291519d527e0b90fa7695fec3eeec7
#
_cell.length_a   1.000
_cell.length_b   1.000
_cell.length_c   1.000
_cell.angle_alpha   90.00
_cell.angle_beta   90.00
_cell.angle_gamma   90.00
#
_symmetry.space_group_name_H-M   'P 1'
#
loop_
_entity.id
_entity.type
_entity.pdbx_description
1 polymer ?
#
loop_
_entity_poly.entity_id
_entity_poly.type
_entity_poly.pdbx_seq_one_letter_code
_entity_poly.pdbx_strand_id
1 'polypeptide(L)'
;MKRIVVFFVITLSVLLSLVALANAGVQTKEVEYSHNGVKLTGYLAFNDSKVGKRPGILVVHEWWGHNDHARSRAIMLAKSGYTALALDMYGDGKLANHPKKAGELMNLAFSNWLDSQGRYNKALEILKAHKTVDAARIGSIGFCFGGAVSIKMARGGADLKGIVAFHSALPIEPKITKNSMKSAVLVINGSEDGFLKPEAVASFSQDMFRANVDFTYMNLKGVKHSFTNPQADEFSEKFNI
;
A
#
# COMPACT_ATOMS: atom_id res chain seq x y z
N MET A 1 -51.77 -25.63 18.43
CA MET A 1 -51.34 -24.54 17.58
C MET A 1 -50.25 -23.64 18.21
N LYS A 2 -50.28 -23.27 19.49
CA LYS A 2 -49.27 -22.38 20.12
C LYS A 2 -47.83 -22.95 20.17
N ARG A 3 -47.61 -24.26 20.28
CA ARG A 3 -46.28 -24.86 20.33
C ARG A 3 -45.56 -24.90 18.98
N ILE A 4 -46.26 -24.97 17.87
CA ILE A 4 -45.67 -24.98 16.52
C ILE A 4 -45.16 -23.59 16.13
N VAL A 5 -45.88 -22.54 16.53
CA VAL A 5 -45.47 -21.15 16.24
C VAL A 5 -44.19 -20.73 16.97
N VAL A 6 -44.02 -21.23 18.23
CA VAL A 6 -42.79 -20.95 19.02
C VAL A 6 -41.56 -21.63 18.39
N PHE A 7 -41.69 -22.85 17.88
CA PHE A 7 -40.61 -23.55 17.18
C PHE A 7 -40.22 -22.89 15.89
N PHE A 8 -41.17 -22.33 15.13
CA PHE A 8 -40.88 -21.63 13.88
C PHE A 8 -40.18 -20.27 14.10
N VAL A 9 -40.53 -19.56 15.18
CA VAL A 9 -39.89 -18.28 15.54
C VAL A 9 -38.46 -18.50 16.04
N ILE A 10 -38.21 -19.55 16.82
CA ILE A 10 -36.87 -19.89 17.33
C ILE A 10 -35.95 -20.37 16.19
N THR A 11 -36.44 -21.17 15.26
CA THR A 11 -35.66 -21.62 14.10
C THR A 11 -35.36 -20.51 13.14
N LEU A 12 -36.27 -19.56 12.92
CA LEU A 12 -36.06 -18.40 12.05
C LEU A 12 -35.07 -17.44 12.68
N SER A 13 -35.09 -17.21 14.01
CA SER A 13 -34.14 -16.33 14.69
C SER A 13 -32.72 -16.93 14.74
N VAL A 14 -32.58 -18.23 14.85
CA VAL A 14 -31.30 -18.94 14.80
C VAL A 14 -30.72 -18.94 13.37
N LEU A 15 -31.55 -19.09 12.33
CA LEU A 15 -31.11 -18.97 10.94
C LEU A 15 -30.66 -17.52 10.60
N LEU A 16 -31.38 -16.50 11.08
CA LEU A 16 -30.97 -15.09 10.89
C LEU A 16 -29.66 -14.78 11.63
N SER A 17 -29.44 -15.36 12.82
CA SER A 17 -28.19 -15.21 13.57
C SER A 17 -27.00 -15.90 12.89
N LEU A 18 -27.22 -17.07 12.27
CA LEU A 18 -26.21 -17.80 11.49
C LEU A 18 -25.85 -17.08 10.19
N VAL A 19 -26.80 -16.43 9.53
CA VAL A 19 -26.55 -15.62 8.33
C VAL A 19 -25.76 -14.34 8.68
N ALA A 20 -26.02 -13.74 9.84
CA ALA A 20 -25.23 -12.57 10.31
C ALA A 20 -23.78 -12.94 10.65
N LEU A 21 -23.53 -14.14 11.17
CA LEU A 21 -22.18 -14.66 11.45
C LEU A 21 -21.42 -15.07 10.18
N ALA A 22 -22.13 -15.46 9.11
CA ALA A 22 -21.51 -15.87 7.85
C ALA A 22 -20.90 -14.70 7.03
N ASN A 23 -21.25 -13.46 7.36
CA ASN A 23 -20.71 -12.25 6.72
C ASN A 23 -19.62 -11.55 7.54
N ALA A 24 -19.26 -12.04 8.73
CA ALA A 24 -18.19 -11.50 9.54
C ALA A 24 -16.84 -11.89 8.94
N GLY A 25 -16.09 -10.92 8.40
CA GLY A 25 -14.81 -11.21 7.75
C GLY A 25 -14.19 -10.00 7.06
N VAL A 26 -13.31 -10.27 6.13
CA VAL A 26 -12.69 -9.20 5.33
C VAL A 26 -13.71 -8.64 4.35
N GLN A 27 -14.01 -7.36 4.53
CA GLN A 27 -14.82 -6.56 3.62
C GLN A 27 -13.90 -5.76 2.70
N THR A 28 -14.35 -5.59 1.46
CA THR A 28 -13.65 -4.79 0.46
C THR A 28 -14.60 -3.81 -0.21
N LYS A 29 -14.09 -2.63 -0.57
CA LYS A 29 -14.87 -1.60 -1.23
C LYS A 29 -13.98 -0.75 -2.13
N GLU A 30 -14.41 -0.49 -3.35
CA GLU A 30 -13.85 0.58 -4.16
C GLU A 30 -14.25 1.94 -3.58
N VAL A 31 -13.28 2.85 -3.55
CA VAL A 31 -13.46 4.21 -3.04
C VAL A 31 -13.03 5.19 -4.12
N GLU A 32 -14.00 5.89 -4.67
CA GLU A 32 -13.75 6.95 -5.65
C GLU A 32 -13.41 8.26 -4.96
N TYR A 33 -12.40 8.93 -5.47
CA TYR A 33 -11.98 10.27 -5.04
C TYR A 33 -11.35 11.02 -6.21
N SER A 34 -10.96 12.26 -6.02
CA SER A 34 -10.34 13.05 -7.08
C SER A 34 -9.26 13.96 -6.55
N HIS A 35 -8.31 14.30 -7.42
CA HIS A 35 -7.32 15.34 -7.21
C HIS A 35 -7.07 16.07 -8.52
N ASN A 36 -7.13 17.40 -8.50
CA ASN A 36 -6.95 18.29 -9.66
C ASN A 36 -7.76 17.85 -10.91
N GLY A 37 -9.04 17.45 -10.70
CA GLY A 37 -9.92 17.01 -11.78
C GLY A 37 -9.67 15.57 -12.28
N VAL A 38 -8.63 14.88 -11.82
CA VAL A 38 -8.37 13.49 -12.16
C VAL A 38 -9.13 12.57 -11.22
N LYS A 39 -9.92 11.64 -11.79
CA LYS A 39 -10.62 10.60 -11.03
C LYS A 39 -9.63 9.53 -10.56
N LEU A 40 -9.72 9.14 -9.30
CA LEU A 40 -8.88 8.14 -8.66
C LEU A 40 -9.78 7.06 -8.04
N THR A 41 -9.35 5.81 -8.12
CA THR A 41 -10.11 4.69 -7.55
C THR A 41 -9.20 3.89 -6.62
N GLY A 42 -9.42 4.05 -5.32
CA GLY A 42 -8.75 3.23 -4.31
C GLY A 42 -9.52 1.94 -4.00
N TYR A 43 -8.86 0.99 -3.38
CA TYR A 43 -9.44 -0.27 -2.93
C TYR A 43 -9.24 -0.44 -1.44
N LEU A 44 -10.31 -0.23 -0.68
CA LEU A 44 -10.33 -0.33 0.78
C LEU A 44 -10.61 -1.78 1.19
N ALA A 45 -9.82 -2.30 2.13
CA ALA A 45 -10.03 -3.61 2.75
C ALA A 45 -9.93 -3.51 4.28
N PHE A 46 -10.86 -4.09 5.00
CA PHE A 46 -10.88 -4.13 6.47
C PHE A 46 -11.63 -5.37 6.97
N ASN A 47 -11.34 -5.80 8.19
CA ASN A 47 -12.05 -6.93 8.79
C ASN A 47 -13.15 -6.39 9.73
N ASP A 48 -14.43 -6.62 9.41
CA ASP A 48 -15.59 -6.14 10.18
C ASP A 48 -15.88 -6.98 11.43
N SER A 49 -15.32 -8.20 11.54
CA SER A 49 -15.38 -8.97 12.77
C SER A 49 -14.48 -8.43 13.89
N LYS A 50 -13.55 -7.52 13.57
CA LYS A 50 -12.66 -6.89 14.54
C LYS A 50 -13.28 -5.63 15.11
N VAL A 51 -13.49 -5.60 16.41
CA VAL A 51 -14.01 -4.44 17.13
C VAL A 51 -12.91 -3.40 17.38
N GLY A 52 -13.27 -2.12 17.33
CA GLY A 52 -12.41 -1.00 17.67
C GLY A 52 -11.56 -0.48 16.53
N LYS A 53 -10.87 0.62 16.81
CA LYS A 53 -9.94 1.27 15.87
C LYS A 53 -8.61 0.53 15.79
N ARG A 54 -8.03 0.48 14.61
CA ARG A 54 -6.78 -0.24 14.31
C ARG A 54 -5.88 0.59 13.42
N PRO A 55 -4.58 0.24 13.28
CA PRO A 55 -3.70 0.96 12.36
C PRO A 55 -4.23 0.93 10.93
N GLY A 56 -4.08 2.05 10.23
CA GLY A 56 -4.37 2.18 8.80
C GLY A 56 -3.09 2.02 7.98
N ILE A 57 -3.16 1.30 6.87
CA ILE A 57 -2.04 1.10 5.97
C ILE A 57 -2.41 1.55 4.56
N LEU A 58 -1.63 2.48 4.00
CA LEU A 58 -1.66 2.77 2.58
C LEU A 58 -0.82 1.72 1.82
N VAL A 59 -1.38 1.19 0.75
CA VAL A 59 -0.69 0.24 -0.14
C VAL A 59 -0.44 0.91 -1.47
N VAL A 60 0.82 1.13 -1.83
CA VAL A 60 1.22 1.81 -3.06
C VAL A 60 1.69 0.78 -4.08
N HIS A 61 1.03 0.78 -5.24
CA HIS A 61 1.20 -0.21 -6.30
C HIS A 61 2.58 -0.15 -6.98
N GLU A 62 2.95 -1.20 -7.69
CA GLU A 62 4.08 -1.22 -8.60
C GLU A 62 3.86 -0.29 -9.82
N TRP A 63 4.82 -0.18 -10.71
CA TRP A 63 4.72 0.65 -11.92
C TRP A 63 3.61 0.22 -12.89
N TRP A 64 3.03 -0.98 -12.70
CA TRP A 64 1.90 -1.47 -13.51
C TRP A 64 0.58 -0.74 -13.27
N GLY A 65 0.47 0.01 -12.16
CA GLY A 65 -0.76 0.70 -11.74
C GLY A 65 -1.53 -0.06 -10.66
N HIS A 66 -2.71 0.45 -10.31
CA HIS A 66 -3.58 -0.08 -9.26
C HIS A 66 -4.30 -1.35 -9.70
N ASN A 67 -3.54 -2.45 -9.85
CA ASN A 67 -3.97 -3.76 -10.33
C ASN A 67 -4.33 -4.72 -9.16
N ASP A 68 -4.63 -5.98 -9.51
CA ASP A 68 -5.03 -7.01 -8.54
C ASP A 68 -3.91 -7.34 -7.53
N HIS A 69 -2.63 -7.18 -7.90
CA HIS A 69 -1.52 -7.34 -6.95
C HIS A 69 -1.67 -6.35 -5.78
N ALA A 70 -1.83 -5.06 -6.04
CA ALA A 70 -2.01 -4.05 -5.00
C ALA A 70 -3.28 -4.30 -4.16
N ARG A 71 -4.40 -4.67 -4.81
CA ARG A 71 -5.67 -5.02 -4.15
C ARG A 71 -5.51 -6.22 -3.23
N SER A 72 -4.81 -7.28 -3.68
CA SER A 72 -4.55 -8.48 -2.89
C SER A 72 -3.73 -8.18 -1.62
N ARG A 73 -2.78 -7.24 -1.69
CA ARG A 73 -1.99 -6.79 -0.54
C ARG A 73 -2.85 -6.06 0.50
N ALA A 74 -3.80 -5.25 0.07
CA ALA A 74 -4.77 -4.64 0.98
C ALA A 74 -5.64 -5.70 1.69
N ILE A 75 -6.09 -6.74 0.97
CA ILE A 75 -6.84 -7.87 1.55
C ILE A 75 -5.99 -8.63 2.57
N MET A 76 -4.72 -8.92 2.27
CA MET A 76 -3.81 -9.61 3.19
C MET A 76 -3.61 -8.82 4.49
N LEU A 77 -3.43 -7.51 4.40
CA LEU A 77 -3.32 -6.63 5.57
C LEU A 77 -4.61 -6.61 6.38
N ALA A 78 -5.79 -6.61 5.73
CA ALA A 78 -7.06 -6.68 6.41
C ALA A 78 -7.25 -8.01 7.17
N LYS A 79 -6.81 -9.13 6.58
CA LYS A 79 -6.76 -10.45 7.26
C LYS A 79 -5.85 -10.42 8.49
N SER A 80 -4.74 -9.67 8.42
CA SER A 80 -3.79 -9.48 9.52
C SER A 80 -4.26 -8.46 10.58
N GLY A 81 -5.47 -7.87 10.40
CA GLY A 81 -6.09 -7.01 11.42
C GLY A 81 -5.88 -5.51 11.21
N TYR A 82 -5.34 -5.09 10.08
CA TYR A 82 -5.25 -3.68 9.68
C TYR A 82 -6.51 -3.23 8.94
N THR A 83 -6.64 -1.93 8.73
CA THR A 83 -7.49 -1.37 7.66
C THR A 83 -6.55 -0.84 6.58
N ALA A 84 -6.68 -1.33 5.37
CA ALA A 84 -5.76 -1.02 4.28
C ALA A 84 -6.47 -0.36 3.10
N LEU A 85 -5.83 0.63 2.50
CA LEU A 85 -6.28 1.28 1.27
C LEU A 85 -5.19 1.17 0.22
N ALA A 86 -5.41 0.34 -0.81
CA ALA A 86 -4.59 0.38 -2.01
C ALA A 86 -5.01 1.61 -2.82
N LEU A 87 -4.07 2.55 -2.99
CA LEU A 87 -4.34 3.84 -3.63
C LEU A 87 -3.96 3.83 -5.11
N ASP A 88 -4.64 4.66 -5.89
CA ASP A 88 -4.36 4.88 -7.30
C ASP A 88 -3.46 6.12 -7.46
N MET A 89 -2.23 5.90 -7.94
CA MET A 89 -1.26 6.98 -8.21
C MET A 89 -1.38 7.56 -9.63
N TYR A 90 -2.04 6.84 -10.55
CA TYR A 90 -2.08 7.24 -11.96
C TYR A 90 -3.38 7.92 -12.37
N GLY A 91 -4.50 7.50 -11.78
CA GLY A 91 -5.83 8.03 -12.07
C GLY A 91 -6.45 7.52 -13.36
N ASP A 92 -7.74 7.80 -13.52
CA ASP A 92 -8.56 7.47 -14.69
C ASP A 92 -8.49 5.97 -15.09
N GLY A 93 -8.29 5.07 -14.10
CA GLY A 93 -8.17 3.63 -14.32
C GLY A 93 -6.93 3.22 -15.13
N LYS A 94 -5.90 4.07 -15.22
CA LYS A 94 -4.70 3.79 -16.01
C LYS A 94 -3.91 2.62 -15.46
N LEU A 95 -3.75 1.61 -16.30
CA LEU A 95 -2.91 0.44 -16.06
C LEU A 95 -1.90 0.28 -17.20
N ALA A 96 -0.80 -0.38 -16.91
CA ALA A 96 0.17 -0.78 -17.92
C ALA A 96 0.21 -2.31 -18.02
N ASN A 97 0.27 -2.79 -19.25
CA ASN A 97 0.44 -4.22 -19.58
C ASN A 97 1.75 -4.47 -20.35
N HIS A 98 2.59 -3.46 -20.47
CA HIS A 98 3.89 -3.50 -21.13
C HIS A 98 4.89 -2.56 -20.42
N PRO A 99 6.18 -2.93 -20.26
CA PRO A 99 7.20 -2.14 -19.54
C PRO A 99 7.34 -0.72 -20.05
N LYS A 100 7.28 -0.49 -21.38
CA LYS A 100 7.34 0.85 -21.95
C LYS A 100 6.24 1.75 -21.39
N LYS A 101 4.99 1.24 -21.40
CA LYS A 101 3.84 2.01 -20.85
C LYS A 101 3.95 2.20 -19.35
N ALA A 102 4.40 1.20 -18.63
CA ALA A 102 4.66 1.29 -17.18
C ALA A 102 5.70 2.36 -16.85
N GLY A 103 6.80 2.39 -17.61
CA GLY A 103 7.83 3.42 -17.50
C GLY A 103 7.31 4.83 -17.81
N GLU A 104 6.49 5.00 -18.85
CA GLU A 104 5.85 6.28 -19.18
C GLU A 104 4.99 6.80 -18.02
N LEU A 105 4.12 5.94 -17.45
CA LEU A 105 3.24 6.31 -16.34
C LEU A 105 4.04 6.66 -15.07
N MET A 106 5.03 5.85 -14.73
CA MET A 106 5.92 6.07 -13.59
C MET A 106 6.69 7.39 -13.74
N ASN A 107 7.30 7.64 -14.92
CA ASN A 107 8.05 8.86 -15.19
C ASN A 107 7.15 10.09 -15.13
N LEU A 108 5.92 10.00 -15.65
CA LEU A 108 4.93 11.08 -15.55
C LEU A 108 4.57 11.37 -14.08
N ALA A 109 4.39 10.35 -13.26
CA ALA A 109 4.10 10.51 -11.85
C ALA A 109 5.27 11.19 -11.08
N PHE A 110 6.51 10.84 -11.39
CA PHE A 110 7.67 11.46 -10.76
C PHE A 110 7.96 12.88 -11.28
N SER A 111 7.77 13.15 -12.58
CA SER A 111 7.96 14.49 -13.15
C SER A 111 6.90 15.48 -12.64
N ASN A 112 5.68 15.01 -12.37
CA ASN A 112 4.60 15.79 -11.77
C ASN A 112 4.44 15.46 -10.28
N TRP A 113 5.54 15.55 -9.53
CA TRP A 113 5.58 15.09 -8.15
C TRP A 113 4.56 15.75 -7.24
N LEU A 114 4.34 17.06 -7.36
CA LEU A 114 3.35 17.77 -6.53
C LEU A 114 1.93 17.24 -6.73
N ASP A 115 1.56 16.87 -7.96
CA ASP A 115 0.26 16.25 -8.25
C ASP A 115 0.19 14.82 -7.66
N SER A 116 1.23 14.02 -7.82
CA SER A 116 1.34 12.69 -7.23
C SER A 116 1.28 12.72 -5.71
N GLN A 117 1.94 13.68 -5.08
CA GLN A 117 1.85 13.93 -3.63
C GLN A 117 0.42 14.27 -3.21
N GLY A 118 -0.28 15.09 -3.99
CA GLY A 118 -1.68 15.43 -3.75
C GLY A 118 -2.60 14.20 -3.82
N ARG A 119 -2.42 13.31 -4.81
CA ARG A 119 -3.16 12.04 -4.93
C ARG A 119 -2.94 11.14 -3.71
N TYR A 120 -1.68 11.00 -3.29
CA TYR A 120 -1.33 10.25 -2.10
C TYR A 120 -2.00 10.83 -0.84
N ASN A 121 -1.94 12.16 -0.66
CA ASN A 121 -2.52 12.84 0.49
C ASN A 121 -4.06 12.67 0.54
N LYS A 122 -4.74 12.69 -0.61
CA LYS A 122 -6.18 12.41 -0.66
C LYS A 122 -6.50 10.98 -0.19
N ALA A 123 -5.74 9.99 -0.62
CA ALA A 123 -5.88 8.62 -0.12
C ALA A 123 -5.60 8.52 1.38
N LEU A 124 -4.59 9.24 1.89
CA LEU A 124 -4.27 9.31 3.32
C LEU A 124 -5.42 9.92 4.14
N GLU A 125 -6.02 11.00 3.67
CA GLU A 125 -7.20 11.63 4.28
C GLU A 125 -8.37 10.64 4.37
N ILE A 126 -8.68 9.94 3.28
CA ILE A 126 -9.75 8.93 3.23
C ILE A 126 -9.49 7.80 4.22
N LEU A 127 -8.27 7.27 4.26
CA LEU A 127 -7.91 6.20 5.18
C LEU A 127 -8.04 6.67 6.64
N LYS A 128 -7.52 7.86 6.98
CA LYS A 128 -7.63 8.45 8.33
C LYS A 128 -9.07 8.66 8.76
N ALA A 129 -9.96 9.03 7.84
CA ALA A 129 -11.38 9.27 8.13
C ALA A 129 -12.21 7.98 8.29
N HIS A 130 -11.68 6.80 7.90
CA HIS A 130 -12.45 5.57 7.98
C HIS A 130 -12.71 5.16 9.44
N LYS A 131 -13.96 4.79 9.74
CA LYS A 131 -14.44 4.50 11.12
C LYS A 131 -13.63 3.47 11.90
N THR A 132 -12.99 2.52 11.22
CA THR A 132 -12.17 1.47 11.84
C THR A 132 -10.72 1.87 12.04
N VAL A 133 -10.30 3.05 11.59
CA VAL A 133 -8.89 3.49 11.60
C VAL A 133 -8.60 4.36 12.80
N ASP A 134 -7.50 4.06 13.46
CA ASP A 134 -6.84 4.97 14.38
C ASP A 134 -5.94 5.92 13.57
N ALA A 135 -6.40 7.16 13.40
CA ALA A 135 -5.71 8.16 12.59
C ALA A 135 -4.30 8.53 13.08
N ALA A 136 -3.98 8.22 14.34
CA ALA A 136 -2.64 8.40 14.90
C ALA A 136 -1.67 7.26 14.55
N ARG A 137 -2.17 6.15 13.99
CA ARG A 137 -1.37 4.95 13.66
C ARG A 137 -1.48 4.60 12.17
N ILE A 138 -0.91 5.46 11.33
CA ILE A 138 -0.90 5.24 9.87
C ILE A 138 0.49 4.81 9.42
N GLY A 139 0.54 3.77 8.60
CA GLY A 139 1.75 3.34 7.88
C GLY A 139 1.54 3.31 6.38
N SER A 140 2.63 3.10 5.66
CA SER A 140 2.60 2.87 4.20
C SER A 140 3.43 1.66 3.83
N ILE A 141 2.96 0.87 2.89
CA ILE A 141 3.70 -0.22 2.27
C ILE A 141 3.71 0.02 0.76
N GLY A 142 4.87 -0.09 0.15
CA GLY A 142 5.02 0.15 -1.28
C GLY A 142 5.91 -0.88 -1.96
N PHE A 143 5.61 -1.14 -3.22
CA PHE A 143 6.25 -2.14 -4.05
C PHE A 143 6.85 -1.47 -5.28
N CYS A 144 8.16 -1.69 -5.58
CA CYS A 144 8.84 -1.08 -6.72
C CYS A 144 8.69 0.46 -6.73
N PHE A 145 8.02 1.03 -7.72
CA PHE A 145 7.60 2.43 -7.80
C PHE A 145 6.94 2.91 -6.51
N GLY A 146 6.01 2.12 -5.97
CA GLY A 146 5.26 2.48 -4.76
C GLY A 146 6.13 2.55 -3.51
N GLY A 147 7.19 1.75 -3.43
CA GLY A 147 8.17 1.85 -2.35
C GLY A 147 8.90 3.20 -2.39
N ALA A 148 9.36 3.60 -3.57
CA ALA A 148 9.99 4.91 -3.77
C ALA A 148 9.03 6.08 -3.47
N VAL A 149 7.75 5.95 -3.85
CA VAL A 149 6.71 6.93 -3.49
C VAL A 149 6.55 7.03 -1.97
N SER A 150 6.42 5.91 -1.25
CA SER A 150 6.26 5.88 0.20
C SER A 150 7.44 6.52 0.93
N ILE A 151 8.67 6.21 0.49
CA ILE A 151 9.90 6.83 1.00
C ILE A 151 9.88 8.33 0.75
N LYS A 152 9.58 8.77 -0.47
CA LYS A 152 9.56 10.18 -0.86
C LYS A 152 8.51 10.97 -0.09
N MET A 153 7.33 10.38 0.17
CA MET A 153 6.29 10.98 1.00
C MET A 153 6.74 11.16 2.46
N ALA A 154 7.35 10.14 3.05
CA ALA A 154 7.87 10.22 4.43
C ALA A 154 9.00 11.25 4.57
N ARG A 155 9.91 11.31 3.58
CA ARG A 155 10.97 12.34 3.50
C ARG A 155 10.39 13.75 3.38
N GLY A 156 9.25 13.90 2.69
CA GLY A 156 8.50 15.14 2.57
C GLY A 156 7.65 15.51 3.80
N GLY A 157 7.74 14.73 4.89
CA GLY A 157 7.07 15.04 6.16
C GLY A 157 5.63 14.48 6.26
N ALA A 158 5.24 13.53 5.43
CA ALA A 158 3.95 12.86 5.59
C ALA A 158 3.86 12.21 6.99
N ASP A 159 2.71 12.39 7.67
CA ASP A 159 2.47 11.86 9.01
C ASP A 159 2.22 10.34 8.95
N LEU A 160 3.31 9.59 8.84
CA LEU A 160 3.36 8.14 8.81
C LEU A 160 4.21 7.64 9.98
N LYS A 161 3.73 6.61 10.70
CA LYS A 161 4.49 5.98 11.79
C LYS A 161 5.58 5.05 11.30
N GLY A 162 5.35 4.42 10.15
CA GLY A 162 6.34 3.56 9.52
C GLY A 162 6.04 3.35 8.05
N ILE A 163 7.09 3.04 7.31
CA ILE A 163 7.01 2.62 5.91
C ILE A 163 7.75 1.31 5.71
N VAL A 164 7.22 0.49 4.82
CA VAL A 164 7.89 -0.70 4.31
C VAL A 164 7.99 -0.60 2.80
N ALA A 165 9.20 -0.67 2.27
CA ALA A 165 9.47 -0.60 0.83
C ALA A 165 10.08 -1.91 0.35
N PHE A 166 9.39 -2.59 -0.57
CA PHE A 166 9.84 -3.83 -1.18
C PHE A 166 10.39 -3.59 -2.59
N HIS A 167 11.52 -4.20 -2.93
CA HIS A 167 12.20 -4.10 -4.24
C HIS A 167 12.12 -2.68 -4.83
N SER A 168 12.49 -1.72 -4.02
CA SER A 168 12.25 -0.30 -4.28
C SER A 168 13.51 0.43 -4.69
N ALA A 169 13.38 1.39 -5.60
CA ALA A 169 14.36 2.45 -5.72
C ALA A 169 14.44 3.26 -4.42
N LEU A 170 15.60 3.84 -4.15
CA LEU A 170 15.94 4.51 -2.89
C LEU A 170 16.15 6.02 -3.12
N PRO A 171 15.07 6.82 -3.19
CA PRO A 171 15.17 8.25 -3.42
C PRO A 171 15.83 8.97 -2.23
N ILE A 172 16.77 9.87 -2.53
CA ILE A 172 17.42 10.73 -1.55
C ILE A 172 16.84 12.15 -1.51
N GLU A 173 15.82 12.41 -2.31
CA GLU A 173 15.05 13.65 -2.32
C GLU A 173 13.59 13.42 -1.85
N PRO A 174 12.98 14.43 -1.18
CA PRO A 174 13.60 15.68 -0.72
C PRO A 174 14.66 15.43 0.35
N LYS A 175 15.61 16.38 0.48
CA LYS A 175 16.65 16.31 1.53
C LYS A 175 16.02 16.30 2.91
N ILE A 176 16.56 15.46 3.79
CA ILE A 176 16.15 15.39 5.20
C ILE A 176 17.27 15.90 6.10
N THR A 177 16.88 16.50 7.20
CA THR A 177 17.79 16.94 8.25
C THR A 177 17.65 16.08 9.50
N LYS A 178 18.54 16.23 10.45
CA LYS A 178 18.51 15.43 11.70
C LYS A 178 17.14 15.52 12.38
N ASN A 179 16.54 14.36 12.63
CA ASN A 179 15.23 14.19 13.27
C ASN A 179 14.02 14.80 12.49
N SER A 180 14.17 15.19 11.21
CA SER A 180 13.05 15.73 10.45
C SER A 180 12.08 14.64 9.96
N MET A 181 12.57 13.46 9.65
CA MET A 181 11.75 12.31 9.25
C MET A 181 11.32 11.51 10.50
N LYS A 182 10.01 11.36 10.70
CA LYS A 182 9.45 10.73 11.90
C LYS A 182 9.07 9.27 11.74
N SER A 183 9.01 8.80 10.50
CA SER A 183 8.65 7.42 10.18
C SER A 183 9.81 6.47 10.45
N ALA A 184 9.53 5.33 11.08
CA ALA A 184 10.44 4.19 10.98
C ALA A 184 10.44 3.65 9.54
N VAL A 185 11.59 3.18 9.06
CA VAL A 185 11.77 2.75 7.67
C VAL A 185 12.33 1.33 7.61
N LEU A 186 11.61 0.44 6.94
CA LEU A 186 12.10 -0.88 6.56
C LEU A 186 12.18 -0.97 5.04
N VAL A 187 13.37 -1.21 4.52
CA VAL A 187 13.58 -1.52 3.10
C VAL A 187 13.99 -2.98 2.95
N ILE A 188 13.36 -3.70 2.04
CA ILE A 188 13.65 -5.10 1.73
C ILE A 188 13.86 -5.21 0.22
N ASN A 189 15.11 -5.42 -0.21
CA ASN A 189 15.48 -5.57 -1.61
C ASN A 189 16.23 -6.89 -1.84
N GLY A 190 16.25 -7.33 -3.09
CA GLY A 190 17.00 -8.51 -3.50
C GLY A 190 18.44 -8.15 -3.88
N SER A 191 19.39 -9.05 -3.62
CA SER A 191 20.81 -8.84 -4.00
C SER A 191 21.04 -8.96 -5.52
N GLU A 192 20.09 -9.57 -6.25
CA GLU A 192 20.12 -9.71 -7.71
C GLU A 192 19.12 -8.77 -8.40
N ASP A 193 18.68 -7.72 -7.70
CA ASP A 193 17.83 -6.68 -8.26
C ASP A 193 18.62 -5.78 -9.22
N GLY A 194 18.48 -5.99 -10.52
CA GLY A 194 19.20 -5.25 -11.56
C GLY A 194 18.82 -3.77 -11.67
N PHE A 195 17.73 -3.34 -11.03
CA PHE A 195 17.32 -1.92 -10.98
C PHE A 195 17.99 -1.15 -9.85
N LEU A 196 18.64 -1.82 -8.90
CA LEU A 196 19.23 -1.19 -7.72
C LEU A 196 20.76 -1.30 -7.72
N LYS A 197 21.43 -0.17 -7.81
CA LYS A 197 22.90 -0.12 -7.75
C LYS A 197 23.39 -0.07 -6.31
N PRO A 198 24.52 -0.73 -5.97
CA PRO A 198 25.10 -0.70 -4.62
C PRO A 198 25.37 0.73 -4.10
N GLU A 199 25.76 1.64 -4.98
CA GLU A 199 26.02 3.05 -4.64
C GLU A 199 24.75 3.78 -4.18
N ALA A 200 23.60 3.44 -4.75
CA ALA A 200 22.31 3.99 -4.32
C ALA A 200 21.95 3.52 -2.90
N VAL A 201 22.21 2.24 -2.59
CA VAL A 201 22.04 1.68 -1.24
C VAL A 201 22.94 2.39 -0.24
N ALA A 202 24.21 2.55 -0.57
CA ALA A 202 25.19 3.22 0.29
C ALA A 202 24.80 4.68 0.55
N SER A 203 24.46 5.44 -0.49
CA SER A 203 24.07 6.85 -0.39
C SER A 203 22.80 7.02 0.45
N PHE A 204 21.79 6.19 0.22
CA PHE A 204 20.54 6.22 0.98
C PHE A 204 20.77 5.87 2.45
N SER A 205 21.52 4.80 2.73
CA SER A 205 21.81 4.37 4.11
C SER A 205 22.58 5.44 4.89
N GLN A 206 23.57 6.09 4.25
CA GLN A 206 24.30 7.21 4.85
C GLN A 206 23.38 8.39 5.17
N ASP A 207 22.45 8.70 4.29
CA ASP A 207 21.51 9.81 4.47
C ASP A 207 20.54 9.53 5.63
N MET A 208 20.00 8.29 5.72
CA MET A 208 19.17 7.85 6.85
C MET A 208 19.92 7.92 8.18
N PHE A 209 21.17 7.46 8.20
CA PHE A 209 22.02 7.50 9.38
C PHE A 209 22.30 8.95 9.84
N ARG A 210 22.70 9.84 8.92
CA ARG A 210 22.96 11.25 9.22
C ARG A 210 21.71 11.97 9.75
N ALA A 211 20.54 11.61 9.23
CA ALA A 211 19.26 12.16 9.65
C ALA A 211 18.72 11.56 10.96
N ASN A 212 19.41 10.56 11.54
CA ASN A 212 18.98 9.83 12.73
C ASN A 212 17.58 9.20 12.56
N VAL A 213 17.32 8.59 11.42
CA VAL A 213 16.09 7.87 11.13
C VAL A 213 16.17 6.45 11.71
N ASP A 214 15.09 5.98 12.33
CA ASP A 214 14.93 4.55 12.65
C ASP A 214 14.80 3.76 11.35
N PHE A 215 15.91 3.14 10.93
CA PHE A 215 16.07 2.56 9.60
C PHE A 215 16.67 1.17 9.63
N THR A 216 16.04 0.26 8.91
CA THR A 216 16.54 -1.09 8.63
C THR A 216 16.56 -1.35 7.12
N TYR A 217 17.69 -1.82 6.62
CA TYR A 217 17.84 -2.32 5.24
C TYR A 217 18.11 -3.82 5.27
N MET A 218 17.28 -4.57 4.56
CA MET A 218 17.44 -6.02 4.36
C MET A 218 17.79 -6.31 2.91
N ASN A 219 18.94 -6.98 2.69
CA ASN A 219 19.36 -7.47 1.39
C ASN A 219 19.17 -8.99 1.32
N LEU A 220 18.20 -9.45 0.54
CA LEU A 220 17.88 -10.86 0.40
C LEU A 220 18.79 -11.51 -0.66
N LYS A 221 19.69 -12.40 -0.23
CA LYS A 221 20.65 -13.06 -1.12
C LYS A 221 19.94 -13.89 -2.20
N GLY A 222 20.35 -13.71 -3.47
CA GLY A 222 19.85 -14.47 -4.61
C GLY A 222 18.44 -14.06 -5.08
N VAL A 223 17.89 -13.01 -4.52
CA VAL A 223 16.51 -12.56 -4.84
C VAL A 223 16.56 -11.43 -5.86
N LYS A 224 15.74 -11.54 -6.90
CA LYS A 224 15.58 -10.55 -7.98
C LYS A 224 14.53 -9.50 -7.64
N HIS A 225 14.31 -8.55 -8.58
CA HIS A 225 13.24 -7.55 -8.50
C HIS A 225 11.84 -8.21 -8.48
N SER A 226 10.84 -7.50 -7.98
CA SER A 226 9.41 -7.92 -7.92
C SER A 226 9.14 -9.24 -7.19
N PHE A 227 10.04 -9.71 -6.31
CA PHE A 227 9.91 -10.98 -5.59
C PHE A 227 8.64 -11.13 -4.74
N THR A 228 7.93 -10.05 -4.47
CA THR A 228 6.63 -10.08 -3.78
C THR A 228 5.46 -10.34 -4.73
N ASN A 229 5.66 -10.23 -6.04
CA ASN A 229 4.63 -10.38 -7.04
C ASN A 229 4.62 -11.82 -7.58
N PRO A 230 3.54 -12.61 -7.39
CA PRO A 230 3.47 -13.98 -7.89
C PRO A 230 3.59 -14.10 -9.42
N GLN A 231 3.38 -13.01 -10.16
CA GLN A 231 3.48 -12.95 -11.62
C GLN A 231 4.84 -12.42 -12.10
N ALA A 232 5.82 -12.23 -11.21
CA ALA A 232 7.11 -11.65 -11.58
C ALA A 232 7.84 -12.46 -12.65
N ASP A 233 7.84 -13.78 -12.54
CA ASP A 233 8.52 -14.66 -13.50
C ASP A 233 7.85 -14.60 -14.89
N GLU A 234 6.50 -14.55 -14.94
CA GLU A 234 5.75 -14.37 -16.20
C GLU A 234 6.12 -13.06 -16.89
N PHE A 235 6.24 -11.96 -16.15
CA PHE A 235 6.67 -10.69 -16.70
C PHE A 235 8.13 -10.72 -17.14
N SER A 236 9.02 -11.34 -16.37
CA SER A 236 10.42 -11.51 -16.72
C SER A 236 10.60 -12.30 -18.00
N GLU A 237 9.95 -13.44 -18.16
CA GLU A 237 9.99 -14.25 -19.36
C GLU A 237 9.43 -13.52 -20.58
N LYS A 238 8.27 -12.89 -20.42
CA LYS A 238 7.56 -12.21 -21.51
C LYS A 238 8.26 -10.97 -22.02
N PHE A 239 8.93 -10.22 -21.16
CA PHE A 239 9.48 -8.91 -21.49
C PHE A 239 11.01 -8.82 -21.35
N ASN A 240 11.67 -9.90 -20.91
CA ASN A 240 13.13 -9.95 -20.69
C ASN A 240 13.61 -8.84 -19.73
N ILE A 241 12.93 -8.71 -18.57
CA ILE A 241 13.23 -7.72 -17.52
C ILE A 241 13.53 -8.39 -16.17
#